data_1007e78d3c8828933f53a0df75ce5e5c
#
_entry.id   1007e78d3c8828933f53a0df75ce5e5c
#
_cell.length_a   1.000
_cell.length_b   1.000
_cell.length_c   1.000
_cell.angle_alpha   90.00
_cell.angle_beta   90.00
_cell.angle_gamma   90.00
#
_symmetry.space_group_name_H-M   'P 1'
#
loop_
_entity.id
_entity.type
_entity.pdbx_description
1 polymer ?
#
loop_
_entity_poly.entity_id
_entity_poly.type
_entity_poly.pdbx_seq_one_letter_code
_entity_poly.pdbx_strand_id
1 'polypeptide(L)'
;MTTVERMRFPGAAGDIETLIESPSVAPIAVAICCHPHPLFGGSMTNKVIHTVAKTFLAADSVVIRFNFRGVGASAGVHDEGRGETDDVVALARWARERWPGLPLWLGGFSFGAWIALRAPVSPALLVAVAPPVGRWDFSKISPPQSPWIVIQGDRDDLVDANAVDEWARASGVSTVVRLAEADHFFHARLHELRDALTAFLASTAQARSV
;
A
#
# COMPACT_ATOMS: atom_id res chain seq x y z
N MET A 1 2.79 14.92 -19.73
CA MET A 1 1.48 14.32 -19.38
C MET A 1 1.72 13.00 -18.66
N THR A 2 0.94 12.69 -17.63
CA THR A 2 0.97 11.37 -16.99
C THR A 2 0.63 10.29 -18.02
N THR A 3 1.39 9.21 -18.06
CA THR A 3 1.11 8.06 -18.94
C THR A 3 0.44 6.95 -18.14
N VAL A 4 -0.42 6.16 -18.81
CA VAL A 4 -1.12 5.03 -18.23
C VAL A 4 -0.90 3.81 -19.11
N GLU A 5 -0.37 2.74 -18.53
CA GLU A 5 -0.15 1.46 -19.18
C GLU A 5 -0.98 0.38 -18.48
N ARG A 6 -1.69 -0.45 -19.25
CA ARG A 6 -2.38 -1.64 -18.74
C ARG A 6 -1.63 -2.86 -19.25
N MET A 7 -1.33 -3.78 -18.37
CA MET A 7 -0.64 -5.01 -18.74
C MET A 7 -1.09 -6.18 -17.89
N ARG A 8 -0.73 -7.38 -18.33
CA ARG A 8 -0.78 -8.61 -17.54
C ARG A 8 0.64 -8.99 -17.18
N PHE A 9 0.92 -8.97 -15.88
CA PHE A 9 2.23 -9.36 -15.35
C PHE A 9 2.21 -10.88 -15.07
N PRO A 10 3.23 -11.65 -15.51
CA PRO A 10 3.28 -13.09 -15.24
C PRO A 10 3.63 -13.35 -13.78
N GLY A 11 2.61 -13.70 -12.98
CA GLY A 11 2.74 -14.08 -11.57
C GLY A 11 2.81 -15.61 -11.38
N ALA A 12 3.03 -16.04 -10.15
CA ALA A 12 3.16 -17.48 -9.83
C ALA A 12 1.86 -18.27 -10.03
N ALA A 13 0.70 -17.65 -9.86
CA ALA A 13 -0.62 -18.26 -10.07
C ALA A 13 -1.19 -17.99 -11.49
N GLY A 14 -0.40 -17.45 -12.39
CA GLY A 14 -0.79 -16.96 -13.71
C GLY A 14 -0.77 -15.43 -13.79
N ASP A 15 -1.36 -14.89 -14.84
CA ASP A 15 -1.32 -13.45 -15.10
C ASP A 15 -1.95 -12.61 -13.98
N ILE A 16 -1.28 -11.52 -13.59
CA ILE A 16 -1.76 -10.51 -12.67
C ILE A 16 -2.18 -9.26 -13.47
N GLU A 17 -3.42 -8.85 -13.33
CA GLU A 17 -3.94 -7.62 -13.93
C GLU A 17 -3.29 -6.41 -13.27
N THR A 18 -2.62 -5.57 -14.07
CA THR A 18 -1.77 -4.49 -13.58
C THR A 18 -2.02 -3.20 -14.35
N LEU A 19 -2.08 -2.08 -13.64
CA LEU A 19 -2.17 -0.73 -14.16
C LEU A 19 -0.98 0.08 -13.64
N ILE A 20 -0.22 0.66 -14.56
CA ILE A 20 0.95 1.49 -14.24
C ILE A 20 0.66 2.92 -14.64
N GLU A 21 0.86 3.84 -13.71
CA GLU A 21 0.77 5.27 -13.94
C GLU A 21 2.15 5.90 -13.71
N SER A 22 2.65 6.62 -14.72
CA SER A 22 3.97 7.27 -14.62
C SER A 22 3.80 8.80 -14.62
N PRO A 23 4.56 9.54 -13.81
CA PRO A 23 4.53 11.00 -13.77
C PRO A 23 5.05 11.58 -15.10
N SER A 24 4.78 12.86 -15.32
CA SER A 24 5.26 13.59 -16.51
C SER A 24 6.72 14.06 -16.40
N VAL A 25 7.32 13.87 -15.26
CA VAL A 25 8.72 14.20 -14.93
C VAL A 25 9.50 12.91 -14.65
N ALA A 26 10.82 13.00 -14.51
CA ALA A 26 11.63 11.86 -14.11
C ALA A 26 11.18 11.33 -12.75
N PRO A 27 10.84 10.04 -12.63
CA PRO A 27 10.33 9.49 -11.38
C PRO A 27 11.43 9.40 -10.31
N ILE A 28 11.03 9.62 -9.05
CA ILE A 28 11.92 9.50 -7.90
C ILE A 28 11.78 8.19 -7.13
N ALA A 29 10.71 7.43 -7.41
CA ALA A 29 10.43 6.14 -6.79
C ALA A 29 9.53 5.28 -7.67
N VAL A 30 9.42 3.99 -7.35
CA VAL A 30 8.37 3.11 -7.86
C VAL A 30 7.54 2.60 -6.68
N ALA A 31 6.22 2.76 -6.75
CA ALA A 31 5.28 2.42 -5.69
C ALA A 31 4.35 1.28 -6.11
N ILE A 32 4.15 0.28 -5.24
CA ILE A 32 3.17 -0.79 -5.41
C ILE A 32 2.04 -0.57 -4.42
N CYS A 33 0.79 -0.61 -4.90
CA CYS A 33 -0.41 -0.35 -4.13
C CYS A 33 -1.28 -1.61 -3.99
N CYS A 34 -1.41 -2.10 -2.76
CA CYS A 34 -2.11 -3.32 -2.39
C CYS A 34 -3.55 -3.02 -1.95
N HIS A 35 -4.54 -3.55 -2.67
CA HIS A 35 -5.96 -3.29 -2.43
C HIS A 35 -6.52 -4.09 -1.23
N PRO A 36 -7.73 -3.74 -0.70
CA PRO A 36 -8.33 -4.45 0.42
C PRO A 36 -8.77 -5.87 0.04
N HIS A 37 -9.41 -6.56 0.98
CA HIS A 37 -9.66 -8.00 0.91
C HIS A 37 -10.39 -8.45 -0.36
N PRO A 38 -9.81 -9.40 -1.11
CA PRO A 38 -10.37 -9.91 -2.38
C PRO A 38 -11.82 -10.37 -2.27
N LEU A 39 -12.13 -11.20 -1.27
CA LEU A 39 -13.45 -11.80 -1.12
C LEU A 39 -14.54 -10.85 -0.62
N PHE A 40 -14.16 -9.62 -0.21
CA PHE A 40 -15.10 -8.57 0.21
C PHE A 40 -15.18 -7.42 -0.81
N GLY A 41 -15.00 -7.74 -2.09
CA GLY A 41 -15.10 -6.77 -3.18
C GLY A 41 -13.89 -5.85 -3.33
N GLY A 42 -12.77 -6.18 -2.69
CA GLY A 42 -11.51 -5.47 -2.86
C GLY A 42 -10.97 -5.59 -4.28
N SER A 43 -10.50 -4.47 -4.82
CA SER A 43 -9.85 -4.41 -6.14
C SER A 43 -8.93 -3.18 -6.22
N MET A 44 -8.08 -3.12 -7.24
CA MET A 44 -7.19 -1.98 -7.51
C MET A 44 -7.93 -0.66 -7.78
N THR A 45 -9.25 -0.69 -7.95
CA THR A 45 -10.11 0.49 -8.15
C THR A 45 -10.75 0.99 -6.85
N ASN A 46 -10.55 0.31 -5.71
CA ASN A 46 -11.03 0.77 -4.41
C ASN A 46 -10.57 2.20 -4.13
N LYS A 47 -11.49 3.05 -3.64
CA LYS A 47 -11.27 4.50 -3.50
C LYS A 47 -10.12 4.85 -2.54
N VAL A 48 -9.93 4.09 -1.46
CA VAL A 48 -8.87 4.33 -0.48
C VAL A 48 -7.51 4.08 -1.10
N ILE A 49 -7.28 2.88 -1.65
CA ILE A 49 -6.00 2.57 -2.27
C ILE A 49 -5.74 3.40 -3.54
N HIS A 50 -6.79 3.80 -4.25
CA HIS A 50 -6.67 4.75 -5.36
C HIS A 50 -6.20 6.13 -4.87
N THR A 51 -6.67 6.60 -3.70
CA THR A 51 -6.20 7.86 -3.10
C THR A 51 -4.71 7.76 -2.74
N VAL A 52 -4.27 6.66 -2.12
CA VAL A 52 -2.86 6.40 -1.85
C VAL A 52 -2.03 6.43 -3.14
N ALA A 53 -2.48 5.72 -4.17
CA ALA A 53 -1.84 5.67 -5.48
C ALA A 53 -1.71 7.06 -6.13
N LYS A 54 -2.77 7.86 -6.10
CA LYS A 54 -2.74 9.24 -6.64
C LYS A 54 -1.81 10.16 -5.85
N THR A 55 -1.69 9.97 -4.55
CA THR A 55 -0.76 10.74 -3.72
C THR A 55 0.70 10.37 -4.04
N PHE A 56 1.01 9.09 -4.23
CA PHE A 56 2.33 8.67 -4.70
C PHE A 56 2.67 9.20 -6.09
N LEU A 57 1.70 9.19 -7.01
CA LEU A 57 1.89 9.74 -8.35
C LEU A 57 2.15 11.24 -8.32
N ALA A 58 1.44 11.99 -7.47
CA ALA A 58 1.63 13.42 -7.27
C ALA A 58 2.97 13.75 -6.59
N ALA A 59 3.59 12.77 -5.92
CA ALA A 59 4.95 12.83 -5.39
C ALA A 59 5.98 12.26 -6.40
N ASP A 60 5.71 12.38 -7.68
CA ASP A 60 6.60 12.01 -8.79
C ASP A 60 7.06 10.54 -8.79
N SER A 61 6.22 9.63 -8.33
CA SER A 61 6.51 8.19 -8.35
C SER A 61 5.80 7.49 -9.51
N VAL A 62 6.46 6.49 -10.10
CA VAL A 62 5.74 5.48 -10.88
C VAL A 62 4.86 4.69 -9.93
N VAL A 63 3.59 4.49 -10.27
CA VAL A 63 2.63 3.79 -9.41
C VAL A 63 2.10 2.54 -10.11
N ILE A 64 2.24 1.40 -9.45
CA ILE A 64 1.74 0.11 -9.87
C ILE A 64 0.53 -0.23 -9.00
N ARG A 65 -0.67 -0.20 -9.60
CA ARG A 65 -1.87 -0.80 -9.02
C ARG A 65 -2.13 -2.13 -9.70
N PHE A 66 -2.54 -3.11 -8.96
CA PHE A 66 -2.80 -4.46 -9.48
C PHE A 66 -3.97 -5.09 -8.75
N ASN A 67 -4.58 -6.09 -9.36
CA ASN A 67 -5.54 -6.96 -8.70
C ASN A 67 -4.83 -8.19 -8.16
N PHE A 68 -5.01 -8.50 -6.88
CA PHE A 68 -4.55 -9.77 -6.31
C PHE A 68 -5.14 -10.94 -7.07
N ARG A 69 -4.53 -12.11 -6.94
CA ARG A 69 -5.02 -13.36 -7.51
C ARG A 69 -6.51 -13.58 -7.26
N GLY A 70 -7.24 -14.04 -8.29
CA GLY A 70 -8.69 -14.28 -8.23
C GLY A 70 -9.55 -13.02 -8.30
N VAL A 71 -8.98 -11.81 -8.50
CA VAL A 71 -9.73 -10.56 -8.61
C VAL A 71 -9.61 -10.01 -10.05
N GLY A 72 -10.74 -9.57 -10.61
CA GLY A 72 -10.79 -8.99 -11.95
C GLY A 72 -10.27 -9.95 -13.01
N ALA A 73 -9.26 -9.53 -13.77
CA ALA A 73 -8.62 -10.37 -14.79
C ALA A 73 -7.33 -11.07 -14.28
N SER A 74 -7.03 -11.01 -12.98
CA SER A 74 -5.93 -11.77 -12.37
C SER A 74 -6.28 -13.24 -12.26
N ALA A 75 -5.36 -14.11 -12.65
CA ALA A 75 -5.49 -15.55 -12.51
C ALA A 75 -5.39 -16.02 -11.05
N GLY A 76 -5.66 -17.31 -10.83
CA GLY A 76 -5.58 -17.95 -9.51
C GLY A 76 -6.81 -17.73 -8.66
N VAL A 77 -6.66 -18.00 -7.37
CA VAL A 77 -7.71 -17.86 -6.35
C VAL A 77 -7.11 -17.27 -5.09
N HIS A 78 -7.95 -16.67 -4.25
CA HIS A 78 -7.54 -16.16 -2.94
C HIS A 78 -6.89 -17.26 -2.10
N ASP A 79 -5.73 -16.95 -1.49
CA ASP A 79 -4.90 -17.92 -0.74
C ASP A 79 -4.54 -17.39 0.67
N GLU A 80 -5.50 -16.77 1.33
CA GLU A 80 -5.42 -16.34 2.74
C GLU A 80 -4.15 -15.53 3.06
N GLY A 81 -3.68 -14.77 2.09
CA GLY A 81 -2.52 -13.88 2.20
C GLY A 81 -1.18 -14.55 1.87
N ARG A 82 -1.07 -15.86 1.74
CA ARG A 82 0.18 -16.52 1.32
C ARG A 82 0.52 -16.15 -0.12
N GLY A 83 -0.36 -16.54 -1.02
CA GLY A 83 -0.18 -16.26 -2.43
C GLY A 83 -0.23 -14.77 -2.77
N GLU A 84 -1.07 -13.98 -2.08
CA GLU A 84 -1.10 -12.51 -2.26
C GLU A 84 0.23 -11.87 -1.86
N THR A 85 0.93 -12.42 -0.86
CA THR A 85 2.30 -12.01 -0.52
C THR A 85 3.27 -12.33 -1.66
N ASP A 86 3.16 -13.53 -2.25
CA ASP A 86 4.01 -13.91 -3.40
C ASP A 86 3.76 -13.02 -4.60
N ASP A 87 2.52 -12.58 -4.85
CA ASP A 87 2.18 -11.62 -5.90
C ASP A 87 2.93 -10.29 -5.70
N VAL A 88 2.97 -9.76 -4.46
CA VAL A 88 3.71 -8.53 -4.13
C VAL A 88 5.21 -8.73 -4.29
N VAL A 89 5.77 -9.86 -3.86
CA VAL A 89 7.20 -10.17 -4.02
C VAL A 89 7.59 -10.23 -5.49
N ALA A 90 6.77 -10.88 -6.32
CA ALA A 90 7.03 -10.97 -7.76
C ALA A 90 6.99 -9.59 -8.43
N LEU A 91 5.96 -8.78 -8.13
CA LEU A 91 5.85 -7.40 -8.62
C LEU A 91 7.00 -6.51 -8.16
N ALA A 92 7.44 -6.64 -6.91
CA ALA A 92 8.55 -5.86 -6.36
C ALA A 92 9.87 -6.19 -7.05
N ARG A 93 10.13 -7.48 -7.33
CA ARG A 93 11.31 -7.89 -8.10
C ARG A 93 11.29 -7.29 -9.50
N TRP A 94 10.18 -7.47 -10.22
CA TRP A 94 9.99 -6.92 -11.56
C TRP A 94 10.10 -5.39 -11.59
N ALA A 95 9.54 -4.70 -10.61
CA ALA A 95 9.64 -3.25 -10.52
C ALA A 95 11.10 -2.77 -10.40
N ARG A 96 11.91 -3.46 -9.59
CA ARG A 96 13.35 -3.17 -9.47
C ARG A 96 14.14 -3.42 -10.77
N GLU A 97 13.75 -4.44 -11.53
CA GLU A 97 14.36 -4.74 -12.84
C GLU A 97 13.97 -3.70 -13.89
N ARG A 98 12.71 -3.25 -13.88
CA ARG A 98 12.19 -2.29 -14.86
C ARG A 98 12.62 -0.84 -14.59
N TRP A 99 12.79 -0.47 -13.33
CA TRP A 99 13.24 0.86 -12.91
C TRP A 99 14.46 0.74 -11.97
N PRO A 100 15.61 0.36 -12.52
CA PRO A 100 16.81 0.15 -11.72
C PRO A 100 17.25 1.47 -11.05
N GLY A 101 17.62 1.37 -9.76
CA GLY A 101 18.07 2.52 -8.97
C GLY A 101 16.95 3.32 -8.31
N LEU A 102 15.67 3.16 -8.69
CA LEU A 102 14.58 3.81 -7.99
C LEU A 102 14.24 3.07 -6.68
N PRO A 103 14.04 3.81 -5.56
CA PRO A 103 13.57 3.23 -4.32
C PRO A 103 12.15 2.66 -4.48
N LEU A 104 11.91 1.48 -3.89
CA LEU A 104 10.60 0.85 -3.86
C LEU A 104 9.78 1.40 -2.70
N TRP A 105 8.56 1.87 -2.97
CA TRP A 105 7.56 2.22 -1.98
C TRP A 105 6.44 1.20 -1.98
N LEU A 106 5.87 0.91 -0.80
CA LEU A 106 4.68 0.09 -0.67
C LEU A 106 3.54 0.89 -0.05
N GLY A 107 2.34 0.72 -0.58
CA GLY A 107 1.11 1.22 0.01
C GLY A 107 0.08 0.11 0.11
N GLY A 108 -0.63 0.02 1.22
CA GLY A 108 -1.68 -0.98 1.39
C GLY A 108 -2.86 -0.44 2.19
N PHE A 109 -4.06 -0.94 1.88
CA PHE A 109 -5.28 -0.66 2.63
C PHE A 109 -5.88 -1.94 3.19
N SER A 110 -6.20 -1.95 4.48
CA SER A 110 -6.84 -3.07 5.18
C SER A 110 -6.05 -4.38 4.96
N PHE A 111 -6.62 -5.41 4.39
CA PHE A 111 -5.91 -6.63 4.00
C PHE A 111 -4.63 -6.33 3.19
N GLY A 112 -4.69 -5.40 2.24
CA GLY A 112 -3.52 -4.99 1.47
C GLY A 112 -2.43 -4.34 2.33
N ALA A 113 -2.77 -3.66 3.44
CA ALA A 113 -1.79 -3.17 4.40
C ALA A 113 -1.09 -4.32 5.13
N TRP A 114 -1.84 -5.33 5.54
CA TRP A 114 -1.26 -6.54 6.15
C TRP A 114 -0.34 -7.29 5.17
N ILE A 115 -0.74 -7.43 3.90
CA ILE A 115 0.12 -8.02 2.85
C ILE A 115 1.40 -7.20 2.64
N ALA A 116 1.28 -5.87 2.53
CA ALA A 116 2.44 -4.99 2.35
C ALA A 116 3.43 -5.07 3.52
N LEU A 117 2.92 -5.16 4.75
CA LEU A 117 3.74 -5.28 5.96
C LEU A 117 4.46 -6.62 6.07
N ARG A 118 3.85 -7.72 5.61
CA ARG A 118 4.45 -9.06 5.72
C ARG A 118 5.33 -9.44 4.53
N ALA A 119 5.25 -8.72 3.41
CA ALA A 119 6.03 -9.03 2.23
C ALA A 119 7.53 -8.77 2.46
N PRO A 120 8.40 -9.77 2.26
CA PRO A 120 9.85 -9.66 2.54
C PRO A 120 10.59 -8.91 1.41
N VAL A 121 10.22 -7.66 1.16
CA VAL A 121 10.73 -6.90 0.00
C VAL A 121 11.53 -5.65 0.36
N SER A 122 11.73 -5.35 1.65
CA SER A 122 12.52 -4.21 2.14
C SER A 122 12.21 -2.90 1.39
N PRO A 123 11.03 -2.32 1.57
CA PRO A 123 10.66 -1.07 0.91
C PRO A 123 11.45 0.10 1.50
N ALA A 124 11.71 1.12 0.70
CA ALA A 124 12.32 2.37 1.16
C ALA A 124 11.32 3.31 1.85
N LEU A 125 10.01 3.01 1.74
CA LEU A 125 8.91 3.69 2.41
C LEU A 125 7.68 2.78 2.40
N LEU A 126 6.91 2.75 3.51
CA LEU A 126 5.67 1.96 3.60
C LEU A 126 4.51 2.80 4.16
N VAL A 127 3.35 2.62 3.55
CA VAL A 127 2.07 3.23 3.97
C VAL A 127 1.08 2.12 4.30
N ALA A 128 0.65 2.05 5.55
CA ALA A 128 -0.36 1.11 6.02
C ALA A 128 -1.63 1.88 6.42
N VAL A 129 -2.69 1.77 5.61
CA VAL A 129 -3.99 2.40 5.88
C VAL A 129 -4.92 1.36 6.47
N ALA A 130 -5.47 1.65 7.65
CA ALA A 130 -6.38 0.80 8.41
C ALA A 130 -5.91 -0.67 8.48
N PRO A 131 -4.65 -0.93 8.96
CA PRO A 131 -4.14 -2.29 9.04
C PRO A 131 -5.01 -3.13 9.98
N PRO A 132 -5.43 -4.34 9.59
CA PRO A 132 -6.45 -5.12 10.29
C PRO A 132 -5.89 -5.85 11.53
N VAL A 133 -5.30 -5.11 12.45
CA VAL A 133 -4.78 -5.61 13.73
C VAL A 133 -5.89 -6.29 14.52
N GLY A 134 -5.58 -7.47 15.10
CA GLY A 134 -6.55 -8.29 15.82
C GLY A 134 -7.43 -9.19 14.94
N ARG A 135 -7.42 -9.01 13.60
CA ARG A 135 -8.15 -9.87 12.66
C ARG A 135 -7.26 -10.90 11.97
N TRP A 136 -5.97 -10.59 11.81
CA TRP A 136 -4.95 -11.47 11.27
C TRP A 136 -3.74 -11.52 12.21
N ASP A 137 -2.85 -12.48 11.97
CA ASP A 137 -1.64 -12.64 12.76
C ASP A 137 -0.60 -11.56 12.41
N PHE A 138 -0.48 -10.58 13.28
CA PHE A 138 0.51 -9.51 13.22
C PHE A 138 1.78 -9.82 14.03
N SER A 139 1.79 -10.93 14.81
CA SER A 139 2.93 -11.29 15.66
C SER A 139 4.20 -11.67 14.88
N LYS A 140 4.03 -12.08 13.62
CA LYS A 140 5.13 -12.48 12.72
C LYS A 140 5.57 -11.36 11.77
N ILE A 141 4.98 -10.18 11.89
CA ILE A 141 5.38 -9.04 11.07
C ILE A 141 6.64 -8.42 11.66
N SER A 142 7.70 -8.37 10.85
CA SER A 142 8.89 -7.59 11.15
C SER A 142 8.72 -6.19 10.56
N PRO A 143 8.65 -5.15 11.39
CA PRO A 143 8.47 -3.79 10.90
C PRO A 143 9.59 -3.38 9.94
N PRO A 144 9.32 -2.58 8.90
CA PRO A 144 10.37 -2.09 8.01
C PRO A 144 11.33 -1.18 8.77
N GLN A 145 12.62 -1.24 8.43
CA GLN A 145 13.64 -0.32 8.96
C GLN A 145 13.58 1.06 8.32
N SER A 146 12.86 1.19 7.22
CA SER A 146 12.62 2.45 6.51
C SER A 146 11.48 3.25 7.14
N PRO A 147 11.35 4.55 6.82
CA PRO A 147 10.20 5.34 7.25
C PRO A 147 8.87 4.70 6.84
N TRP A 148 7.94 4.61 7.78
CA TRP A 148 6.61 4.11 7.52
C TRP A 148 5.54 4.80 8.34
N ILE A 149 4.33 4.85 7.81
CA ILE A 149 3.18 5.51 8.42
C ILE A 149 2.01 4.53 8.56
N VAL A 150 1.31 4.64 9.68
CA VAL A 150 -0.01 4.05 9.89
C VAL A 150 -1.04 5.17 9.89
N ILE A 151 -2.10 5.04 9.08
CA ILE A 151 -3.24 5.97 9.06
C ILE A 151 -4.49 5.18 9.42
N GLN A 152 -5.18 5.58 10.49
CA GLN A 152 -6.33 4.88 11.06
C GLN A 152 -7.50 5.83 11.29
N GLY A 153 -8.72 5.41 10.93
CA GLY A 153 -9.94 6.11 11.31
C GLY A 153 -10.30 5.86 12.78
N ASP A 154 -10.71 6.89 13.51
CA ASP A 154 -11.07 6.73 14.92
C ASP A 154 -12.48 6.13 15.13
N ARG A 155 -13.31 6.14 14.09
CA ARG A 155 -14.64 5.47 14.05
C ARG A 155 -14.65 4.26 13.11
N ASP A 156 -13.51 3.62 12.94
CA ASP A 156 -13.41 2.36 12.19
C ASP A 156 -14.22 1.28 12.91
N ASP A 157 -15.28 0.79 12.26
CA ASP A 157 -16.22 -0.21 12.78
C ASP A 157 -15.75 -1.66 12.52
N LEU A 158 -14.71 -1.83 11.72
CA LEU A 158 -14.13 -3.14 11.38
C LEU A 158 -12.83 -3.44 12.14
N VAL A 159 -12.07 -2.41 12.51
CA VAL A 159 -10.75 -2.54 13.15
C VAL A 159 -10.68 -1.59 14.34
N ASP A 160 -10.37 -2.13 15.52
CA ASP A 160 -10.19 -1.32 16.72
C ASP A 160 -9.00 -0.37 16.58
N ALA A 161 -9.29 0.92 16.52
CA ALA A 161 -8.27 1.95 16.35
C ALA A 161 -7.27 2.00 17.53
N ASN A 162 -7.67 1.62 18.75
CA ASN A 162 -6.76 1.57 19.89
C ASN A 162 -5.81 0.39 19.79
N ALA A 163 -6.29 -0.77 19.35
CA ALA A 163 -5.43 -1.93 19.07
C ALA A 163 -4.39 -1.63 17.97
N VAL A 164 -4.77 -0.87 16.95
CA VAL A 164 -3.84 -0.40 15.90
C VAL A 164 -2.78 0.51 16.50
N ASP A 165 -3.15 1.48 17.34
CA ASP A 165 -2.22 2.41 17.99
C ASP A 165 -1.23 1.67 18.90
N GLU A 166 -1.70 0.72 19.70
CA GLU A 166 -0.85 -0.09 20.59
C GLU A 166 0.16 -0.91 19.80
N TRP A 167 -0.32 -1.62 18.78
CA TRP A 167 0.55 -2.40 17.91
C TRP A 167 1.56 -1.51 17.18
N ALA A 168 1.14 -0.39 16.63
CA ALA A 168 2.00 0.52 15.90
C ALA A 168 3.13 1.07 16.79
N ARG A 169 2.82 1.51 18.03
CA ARG A 169 3.84 1.96 18.99
C ARG A 169 4.81 0.84 19.35
N ALA A 170 4.31 -0.37 19.63
CA ALA A 170 5.13 -1.53 19.94
C ALA A 170 6.04 -1.93 18.76
N SER A 171 5.61 -1.67 17.54
CA SER A 171 6.34 -1.97 16.31
C SER A 171 7.34 -0.89 15.89
N GLY A 172 7.47 0.22 16.63
CA GLY A 172 8.41 1.30 16.31
C GLY A 172 8.04 2.06 15.04
N VAL A 173 6.75 2.21 14.74
CA VAL A 173 6.29 3.00 13.58
C VAL A 173 6.79 4.45 13.67
N SER A 174 7.24 5.00 12.56
CA SER A 174 7.75 6.38 12.55
C SER A 174 6.65 7.43 12.67
N THR A 175 5.44 7.13 12.20
CA THR A 175 4.31 8.07 12.22
C THR A 175 2.99 7.33 12.33
N VAL A 176 2.16 7.69 13.31
CA VAL A 176 0.77 7.24 13.43
C VAL A 176 -0.14 8.45 13.29
N VAL A 177 -1.13 8.38 12.40
CA VAL A 177 -2.14 9.42 12.21
C VAL A 177 -3.52 8.82 12.44
N ARG A 178 -4.25 9.37 13.41
CA ARG A 178 -5.69 9.09 13.60
C ARG A 178 -6.51 10.19 12.94
N LEU A 179 -7.41 9.80 12.05
CA LEU A 179 -8.34 10.72 11.41
C LEU A 179 -9.67 10.70 12.16
N ALA A 180 -10.02 11.87 12.71
CA ALA A 180 -11.24 12.05 13.46
C ALA A 180 -12.48 11.75 12.61
N GLU A 181 -13.49 11.09 13.20
CA GLU A 181 -14.77 10.77 12.55
C GLU A 181 -14.63 9.91 11.26
N ALA A 182 -13.46 9.34 10.97
CA ALA A 182 -13.25 8.50 9.80
C ALA A 182 -13.61 7.05 10.11
N ASP A 183 -14.45 6.44 9.28
CA ASP A 183 -14.74 5.02 9.28
C ASP A 183 -13.64 4.20 8.56
N HIS A 184 -13.82 2.87 8.47
CA HIS A 184 -12.84 1.98 7.81
C HIS A 184 -12.55 2.37 6.35
N PHE A 185 -13.55 2.85 5.61
CA PHE A 185 -13.43 3.21 4.19
C PHE A 185 -13.17 4.70 3.95
N PHE A 186 -12.98 5.48 5.03
CA PHE A 186 -12.74 6.92 4.97
C PHE A 186 -13.81 7.66 4.16
N HIS A 187 -15.08 7.29 4.34
CA HIS A 187 -16.19 7.95 3.66
C HIS A 187 -16.19 9.45 3.95
N ALA A 188 -16.27 10.27 2.89
CA ALA A 188 -16.16 11.72 2.96
C ALA A 188 -14.84 12.28 3.54
N ARG A 189 -13.86 11.42 3.90
CA ARG A 189 -12.57 11.79 4.53
C ARG A 189 -11.33 11.45 3.67
N LEU A 190 -11.51 11.05 2.41
CA LEU A 190 -10.39 10.71 1.53
C LEU A 190 -9.42 11.89 1.28
N HIS A 191 -9.90 13.13 1.43
CA HIS A 191 -9.04 14.31 1.34
C HIS A 191 -8.09 14.41 2.56
N GLU A 192 -8.58 14.09 3.77
CA GLU A 192 -7.75 14.07 4.98
C GLU A 192 -6.69 12.96 4.92
N LEU A 193 -7.08 11.77 4.41
CA LEU A 193 -6.14 10.68 4.13
C LEU A 193 -5.03 11.14 3.18
N ARG A 194 -5.39 11.78 2.06
CA ARG A 194 -4.44 12.33 1.11
C ARG A 194 -3.50 13.34 1.77
N ASP A 195 -4.06 14.29 2.55
CA ASP A 195 -3.30 15.38 3.15
C ASP A 195 -2.31 14.85 4.21
N ALA A 196 -2.73 13.86 5.03
CA ALA A 196 -1.86 13.18 5.98
C ALA A 196 -0.70 12.45 5.28
N LEU A 197 -0.99 11.75 4.19
CA LEU A 197 0.04 11.06 3.41
C LEU A 197 0.98 12.05 2.72
N THR A 198 0.47 13.15 2.17
CA THR A 198 1.27 14.20 1.53
C THR A 198 2.25 14.82 2.54
N ALA A 199 1.78 15.12 3.75
CA ALA A 199 2.63 15.65 4.82
C ALA A 199 3.74 14.66 5.21
N PHE A 200 3.42 13.38 5.32
CA PHE A 200 4.41 12.33 5.61
C PHE A 200 5.48 12.22 4.51
N LEU A 201 5.07 12.21 3.23
CA LEU A 201 6.01 12.16 2.11
C LEU A 201 6.95 13.37 2.08
N ALA A 202 6.44 14.57 2.35
CA ALA A 202 7.23 15.79 2.42
C ALA A 202 8.27 15.73 3.55
N SER A 203 7.90 15.26 4.75
CA SER A 203 8.82 15.12 5.88
C SER A 203 9.95 14.12 5.62
N THR A 204 9.64 13.00 4.96
CA THR A 204 10.64 11.99 4.62
C THR A 204 11.60 12.43 3.52
N ALA A 205 11.15 13.27 2.58
CA ALA A 205 12.01 13.86 1.56
C ALA A 205 13.03 14.85 2.18
N GLN A 206 12.61 15.68 3.11
CA GLN A 206 13.47 16.62 3.83
C GLN A 206 14.57 15.89 4.63
N ALA A 207 14.22 14.78 5.31
CA ALA A 207 15.17 14.02 6.11
C ALA A 207 16.26 13.33 5.26
N ARG A 208 16.05 13.13 3.97
CA ARG A 208 17.05 12.55 3.04
C ARG A 208 18.00 13.59 2.43
N SER A 209 17.68 14.86 2.58
CA SER A 209 18.45 15.97 1.99
C SER A 209 19.46 16.60 2.97
N VAL A 210 19.49 16.11 4.21
CA VAL A 210 20.41 16.46 5.30
C VAL A 210 21.43 15.34 5.53
#